data_43c6b29171e1c45134916537acf86851
#
_entry.id   43c6b29171e1c45134916537acf86851
#
_cell.length_a   1.000
_cell.length_b   1.000
_cell.length_c   1.000
_cell.angle_alpha   90.00
_cell.angle_beta   90.00
_cell.angle_gamma   90.00
#
_symmetry.space_group_name_H-M   'P 1'
#
loop_
_entity.id
_entity.type
_entity.pdbx_description
1 polymer ?
#
loop_
_entity_poly.entity_id
_entity_poly.type
_entity_poly.pdbx_seq_one_letter_code
_entity_poly.pdbx_strand_id
1 'polypeptide(L)'
;MKNIIKITFVTAMLALFTGCETTELDLLDNPNAIGAEVASPNFVLNSIQLSFNGIVSGLRGSSSNITRMTAQFGQYNGSVTVNSLNGTWSSAYNMFANVDLIEEISAGSEVAIPYHVALAQIMEAYTYITLVDYVGDVPYSQANQFGDFPTPALDAGEDVYTAQIALLDTAIANLNEVSAVIPQDLFYGSFDADNWIAVANTLKLKAHLNMGNGAAISALLSENIIDNDDEDFQFNYSTSTSPESRSPIFQGNYPNGTGFYMSNGFLDMLNAGDAEAPYVETGIADPRLRYYIYRQKNAAPSGSNLPCLGNDIYDYCYVGNFYWGRDHGDDEGIPNDNTKRSTWGVYPGGGAFDNNQYNRTDSSNTQTLNGEGINPIFLSSFTHFALAEAGLDLGVGVDSRALLEAGISLSMDKVTNFSGSLTTTDEDDETIDYAATSADINDYIARVLAEYDAASGNDAKLAIVIREWYIASWGNGIEPYNMYRRTGYPTLQTGVVPVGVFPRSFRYPESEVNTNPNVDQTTADNQVFWDTNPAGFIN
;
A
#
# COMPACT_ATOMS: atom_id res chain seq x y z
N MET A 1 -57.09 0.74 63.36
CA MET A 1 -55.62 0.84 63.19
C MET A 1 -55.02 -0.19 62.24
N LYS A 2 -55.32 -1.51 62.33
CA LYS A 2 -54.70 -2.52 61.40
C LYS A 2 -55.03 -2.34 59.93
N ASN A 3 -56.19 -1.80 59.57
CA ASN A 3 -56.56 -1.59 58.15
C ASN A 3 -55.97 -0.29 57.54
N ILE A 4 -55.76 0.73 58.38
CA ILE A 4 -55.14 1.98 57.96
C ILE A 4 -53.62 1.75 57.63
N ILE A 5 -52.95 0.95 58.47
CA ILE A 5 -51.51 0.60 58.23
C ILE A 5 -51.34 -0.22 56.94
N LYS A 6 -52.30 -1.11 56.60
CA LYS A 6 -52.26 -1.88 55.36
C LYS A 6 -52.46 -1.00 54.10
N ILE A 7 -53.38 -0.04 54.19
CA ILE A 7 -53.64 0.90 53.08
C ILE A 7 -52.46 1.83 52.90
N THR A 8 -51.83 2.34 53.96
CA THR A 8 -50.66 3.19 53.88
C THR A 8 -49.45 2.43 53.33
N PHE A 9 -49.27 1.14 53.64
CA PHE A 9 -48.18 0.32 53.11
C PHE A 9 -48.36 -0.01 51.61
N VAL A 10 -49.58 -0.26 51.16
CA VAL A 10 -49.94 -0.49 49.76
C VAL A 10 -49.75 0.80 48.93
N THR A 11 -50.17 1.95 49.48
CA THR A 11 -49.97 3.25 48.80
C THR A 11 -48.49 3.66 48.73
N ALA A 12 -47.70 3.37 49.78
CA ALA A 12 -46.27 3.59 49.76
C ALA A 12 -45.55 2.64 48.79
N MET A 13 -46.02 1.40 48.64
CA MET A 13 -45.47 0.43 47.69
C MET A 13 -45.82 0.77 46.23
N LEU A 14 -47.02 1.31 45.96
CA LEU A 14 -47.38 1.83 44.63
C LEU A 14 -46.62 3.12 44.26
N ALA A 15 -46.28 3.97 45.22
CA ALA A 15 -45.48 5.18 44.98
C ALA A 15 -44.01 4.88 44.66
N LEU A 16 -43.51 3.68 44.99
CA LEU A 16 -42.15 3.24 44.64
C LEU A 16 -42.05 2.71 43.19
N PHE A 17 -43.16 2.43 42.53
CA PHE A 17 -43.15 1.99 41.12
C PHE A 17 -43.37 3.13 40.10
N THR A 18 -43.63 4.36 40.54
CA THR A 18 -43.78 5.51 39.66
C THR A 18 -42.47 6.35 39.54
N GLY A 19 -41.37 5.85 40.10
CA GLY A 19 -40.06 6.51 40.07
C GLY A 19 -39.05 5.92 39.09
N CYS A 20 -39.48 5.06 38.15
CA CYS A 20 -38.73 4.84 36.94
C CYS A 20 -39.18 5.88 35.91
N GLU A 21 -38.77 7.12 36.08
CA GLU A 21 -38.43 7.91 34.91
C GLU A 21 -37.36 7.08 34.21
N THR A 22 -37.69 6.50 33.08
CA THR A 22 -36.71 6.20 32.07
C THR A 22 -36.06 7.54 31.80
N THR A 23 -34.96 7.84 32.46
CA THR A 23 -33.95 8.72 31.89
C THR A 23 -33.66 8.07 30.56
N GLU A 24 -34.22 8.58 29.48
CA GLU A 24 -33.64 8.38 28.18
C GLU A 24 -32.23 8.93 28.36
N LEU A 25 -31.30 8.01 28.65
CA LEU A 25 -29.93 8.30 28.43
C LEU A 25 -29.84 8.46 26.91
N ASP A 26 -29.83 9.70 26.48
CA ASP A 26 -29.28 10.08 25.16
C ASP A 26 -27.79 9.74 25.14
N LEU A 27 -27.50 8.44 25.32
CA LEU A 27 -26.16 7.86 25.22
C LEU A 27 -25.72 7.74 23.76
N LEU A 28 -26.62 8.10 22.83
CA LEU A 28 -26.33 8.12 21.40
C LEU A 28 -25.57 9.39 20.98
N ASP A 29 -25.74 10.49 21.71
CA ASP A 29 -24.96 11.69 21.48
C ASP A 29 -23.73 11.68 22.40
N ASN A 30 -22.57 11.36 21.85
CA ASN A 30 -21.31 11.50 22.56
C ASN A 30 -21.07 13.01 22.80
N PRO A 31 -21.18 13.54 24.04
CA PRO A 31 -21.03 14.98 24.31
C PRO A 31 -19.61 15.50 24.02
N ASN A 32 -18.66 14.61 23.72
CA ASN A 32 -17.32 14.94 23.29
C ASN A 32 -17.13 14.77 21.76
N ALA A 33 -18.15 14.33 21.02
CA ALA A 33 -18.12 14.35 19.57
C ALA A 33 -18.29 15.79 19.08
N ILE A 34 -17.43 16.23 18.20
CA ILE A 34 -17.56 17.52 17.53
C ILE A 34 -18.67 17.36 16.50
N GLY A 35 -19.83 17.99 16.72
CA GLY A 35 -20.91 18.00 15.75
C GLY A 35 -20.58 18.84 14.51
N ALA A 36 -21.30 18.59 13.42
CA ALA A 36 -21.07 19.25 12.13
C ALA A 36 -21.12 20.79 12.20
N GLU A 37 -21.94 21.33 13.13
CA GLU A 37 -22.12 22.78 13.30
C GLU A 37 -20.90 23.53 13.86
N VAL A 38 -19.94 22.80 14.48
CA VAL A 38 -18.72 23.39 15.09
C VAL A 38 -17.42 22.82 14.53
N ALA A 39 -17.50 21.78 13.71
CA ALA A 39 -16.34 21.12 13.13
C ALA A 39 -15.73 21.99 12.02
N SER A 40 -14.41 22.19 12.06
CA SER A 40 -13.69 22.83 10.95
C SER A 40 -13.50 21.85 9.81
N PRO A 41 -13.92 22.15 8.56
CA PRO A 41 -13.72 21.26 7.42
C PRO A 41 -12.26 20.82 7.24
N ASN A 42 -11.30 21.73 7.42
CA ASN A 42 -9.88 21.39 7.33
C ASN A 42 -9.41 20.41 8.41
N PHE A 43 -9.91 20.48 9.64
CA PHE A 43 -9.53 19.52 10.68
C PHE A 43 -10.09 18.12 10.41
N VAL A 44 -11.33 18.05 9.93
CA VAL A 44 -11.94 16.75 9.54
C VAL A 44 -11.20 16.19 8.34
N LEU A 45 -10.93 16.99 7.30
CA LEU A 45 -10.18 16.55 6.12
C LEU A 45 -8.75 16.12 6.49
N ASN A 46 -8.05 16.82 7.37
CA ASN A 46 -6.73 16.43 7.82
C ASN A 46 -6.76 15.09 8.55
N SER A 47 -7.81 14.83 9.35
CA SER A 47 -8.02 13.53 10.00
C SER A 47 -8.22 12.41 8.96
N ILE A 48 -9.00 12.68 7.90
CA ILE A 48 -9.21 11.75 6.78
C ILE A 48 -7.88 11.46 6.08
N GLN A 49 -7.12 12.48 5.69
CA GLN A 49 -5.85 12.36 4.98
C GLN A 49 -4.81 11.53 5.78
N LEU A 50 -4.67 11.80 7.07
CA LEU A 50 -3.73 11.07 7.93
C LEU A 50 -4.18 9.62 8.18
N SER A 51 -5.49 9.39 8.38
CA SER A 51 -6.05 8.05 8.51
C SER A 51 -5.87 7.24 7.23
N PHE A 52 -6.13 7.84 6.08
CA PHE A 52 -5.93 7.24 4.77
C PHE A 52 -4.47 6.80 4.55
N ASN A 53 -3.49 7.68 4.84
CA ASN A 53 -2.08 7.31 4.77
C ASN A 53 -1.74 6.13 5.69
N GLY A 54 -2.31 6.09 6.91
CA GLY A 54 -2.14 4.99 7.86
C GLY A 54 -2.73 3.67 7.34
N ILE A 55 -3.92 3.72 6.73
CA ILE A 55 -4.61 2.57 6.13
C ILE A 55 -3.78 1.98 5.00
N VAL A 56 -3.33 2.81 4.04
CA VAL A 56 -2.48 2.37 2.93
C VAL A 56 -1.18 1.75 3.46
N SER A 57 -0.54 2.37 4.46
CA SER A 57 0.67 1.83 5.08
C SER A 57 0.45 0.46 5.74
N GLY A 58 -0.70 0.24 6.37
CA GLY A 58 -1.07 -1.04 6.98
C GLY A 58 -1.27 -2.15 5.94
N LEU A 59 -2.00 -1.85 4.86
CA LEU A 59 -2.29 -2.80 3.79
C LEU A 59 -1.02 -3.22 3.04
N ARG A 60 -0.18 -2.25 2.63
CA ARG A 60 1.04 -2.53 1.87
C ARG A 60 2.05 -3.42 2.60
N GLY A 61 2.13 -3.31 3.92
CA GLY A 61 3.12 -4.06 4.71
C GLY A 61 2.89 -5.58 4.63
N SER A 62 1.65 -6.01 4.82
CA SER A 62 1.28 -7.43 4.76
C SER A 62 1.43 -7.99 3.33
N SER A 63 1.01 -7.25 2.32
CA SER A 63 1.09 -7.68 0.93
C SER A 63 2.53 -7.72 0.38
N SER A 64 3.43 -6.83 0.83
CA SER A 64 4.85 -6.87 0.43
C SER A 64 5.55 -8.17 0.83
N ASN A 65 5.17 -8.76 1.97
CA ASN A 65 5.73 -10.03 2.42
C ASN A 65 5.25 -11.20 1.54
N ILE A 66 3.95 -11.29 1.31
CA ILE A 66 3.38 -12.40 0.53
C ILE A 66 3.74 -12.31 -0.95
N THR A 67 3.96 -11.11 -1.47
CA THR A 67 4.47 -10.89 -2.84
C THR A 67 5.99 -10.95 -2.94
N ARG A 68 6.70 -11.28 -1.87
CA ARG A 68 8.13 -11.58 -1.86
C ARG A 68 9.05 -10.41 -2.20
N MET A 69 8.60 -9.18 -2.00
CA MET A 69 9.49 -8.01 -1.97
C MET A 69 10.31 -7.98 -0.69
N THR A 70 9.66 -8.27 0.43
CA THR A 70 10.29 -8.52 1.72
C THR A 70 10.16 -10.00 2.09
N ALA A 71 10.96 -10.47 3.04
CA ALA A 71 10.97 -11.88 3.37
C ALA A 71 9.67 -12.32 4.05
N GLN A 72 9.07 -13.38 3.52
CA GLN A 72 8.00 -14.13 4.14
C GLN A 72 8.60 -15.26 4.97
N PHE A 73 8.21 -15.38 6.24
CA PHE A 73 8.63 -16.46 7.13
C PHE A 73 7.58 -17.57 7.21
N GLY A 74 8.01 -18.80 6.99
CA GLY A 74 7.16 -19.97 7.07
C GLY A 74 5.94 -19.92 6.14
N GLN A 75 4.81 -20.40 6.63
CA GLN A 75 3.59 -20.53 5.83
C GLN A 75 2.81 -19.21 5.73
N TYR A 76 2.11 -19.03 4.62
CA TYR A 76 1.24 -17.87 4.40
C TYR A 76 0.18 -17.66 5.48
N ASN A 77 -0.35 -18.74 6.06
CA ASN A 77 -1.34 -18.63 7.14
C ASN A 77 -0.79 -17.97 8.42
N GLY A 78 0.52 -17.88 8.58
CA GLY A 78 1.18 -17.12 9.64
C GLY A 78 1.21 -15.62 9.36
N SER A 79 1.17 -15.19 8.10
CA SER A 79 1.17 -13.79 7.68
C SER A 79 -0.23 -13.27 7.38
N VAL A 80 -1.14 -14.12 6.85
CA VAL A 80 -2.53 -13.77 6.57
C VAL A 80 -3.42 -14.39 7.65
N THR A 81 -3.41 -13.81 8.83
CA THR A 81 -4.18 -14.25 10.00
C THR A 81 -5.50 -13.49 10.12
N VAL A 82 -6.39 -13.95 10.97
CA VAL A 82 -7.63 -13.25 11.33
C VAL A 82 -7.40 -11.88 12.00
N ASN A 83 -6.19 -11.61 12.45
CA ASN A 83 -5.82 -10.34 13.09
C ASN A 83 -5.08 -9.38 12.17
N SER A 84 -4.69 -9.82 10.97
CA SER A 84 -3.82 -9.03 10.08
C SER A 84 -4.43 -7.69 9.68
N LEU A 85 -5.75 -7.60 9.57
CA LEU A 85 -6.45 -6.39 9.15
C LEU A 85 -7.21 -5.67 10.27
N ASN A 86 -7.21 -6.15 11.54
CA ASN A 86 -8.03 -5.57 12.62
C ASN A 86 -7.86 -4.04 12.75
N GLY A 87 -6.62 -3.56 12.83
CA GLY A 87 -6.34 -2.13 12.99
C GLY A 87 -6.68 -1.32 11.74
N THR A 88 -6.33 -1.83 10.57
CA THR A 88 -6.61 -1.17 9.28
C THR A 88 -8.11 -1.08 9.01
N TRP A 89 -8.85 -2.15 9.28
CA TRP A 89 -10.31 -2.20 9.16
C TRP A 89 -10.99 -1.14 10.05
N SER A 90 -10.66 -1.13 11.33
CA SER A 90 -11.21 -0.14 12.25
C SER A 90 -10.86 1.29 11.83
N SER A 91 -9.64 1.53 11.35
CA SER A 91 -9.23 2.85 10.85
C SER A 91 -10.00 3.25 9.60
N ALA A 92 -10.29 2.30 8.69
CA ALA A 92 -11.06 2.56 7.48
C ALA A 92 -12.50 2.99 7.81
N TYR A 93 -13.21 2.23 8.63
CA TYR A 93 -14.60 2.58 8.99
C TYR A 93 -14.69 3.86 9.84
N ASN A 94 -13.70 4.16 10.68
CA ASN A 94 -13.61 5.45 11.35
C ASN A 94 -13.34 6.60 10.36
N MET A 95 -12.54 6.36 9.32
CA MET A 95 -12.31 7.35 8.26
C MET A 95 -13.60 7.59 7.46
N PHE A 96 -14.34 6.55 7.09
CA PHE A 96 -15.62 6.70 6.39
C PHE A 96 -16.64 7.52 7.20
N ALA A 97 -16.71 7.32 8.53
CA ALA A 97 -17.54 8.19 9.39
C ALA A 97 -17.10 9.67 9.35
N ASN A 98 -15.81 9.96 9.16
CA ASN A 98 -15.35 11.33 8.95
C ASN A 98 -15.68 11.86 7.54
N VAL A 99 -15.78 10.98 6.53
CA VAL A 99 -16.28 11.36 5.20
C VAL A 99 -17.77 11.73 5.28
N ASP A 100 -18.59 10.90 5.94
CA ASP A 100 -19.99 11.23 6.21
C ASP A 100 -20.12 12.60 6.91
N LEU A 101 -19.28 12.86 7.92
CA LEU A 101 -19.27 14.12 8.65
C LEU A 101 -18.92 15.32 7.76
N ILE A 102 -17.94 15.20 6.85
CA ILE A 102 -17.57 16.33 5.97
C ILE A 102 -18.67 16.62 4.94
N GLU A 103 -19.39 15.59 4.49
CA GLU A 103 -20.57 15.75 3.62
C GLU A 103 -21.72 16.43 4.37
N GLU A 104 -21.95 16.05 5.64
CA GLU A 104 -22.95 16.71 6.51
C GLU A 104 -22.60 18.20 6.74
N ILE A 105 -21.33 18.51 7.04
CA ILE A 105 -20.84 19.88 7.15
C ILE A 105 -21.12 20.66 5.86
N SER A 106 -20.83 20.06 4.71
CA SER A 106 -21.07 20.68 3.41
C SER A 106 -22.55 20.97 3.16
N ALA A 107 -23.43 20.00 3.49
CA ALA A 107 -24.88 20.13 3.32
C ALA A 107 -25.50 21.17 4.25
N GLY A 108 -24.96 21.33 5.47
CA GLY A 108 -25.42 22.28 6.49
C GLY A 108 -24.78 23.67 6.39
N SER A 109 -23.78 23.87 5.56
CA SER A 109 -23.00 25.11 5.46
C SER A 109 -23.62 26.11 4.48
N GLU A 110 -23.63 27.41 4.85
CA GLU A 110 -23.92 28.51 3.91
C GLU A 110 -22.75 28.73 2.91
N VAL A 111 -21.58 28.19 3.21
CA VAL A 111 -20.36 28.32 2.40
C VAL A 111 -20.05 26.97 1.76
N ALA A 112 -20.07 26.93 0.43
CA ALA A 112 -19.77 25.71 -0.31
C ALA A 112 -18.31 25.28 -0.12
N ILE A 113 -18.10 23.98 0.17
CA ILE A 113 -16.79 23.34 0.36
C ILE A 113 -16.59 22.11 -0.54
N PRO A 114 -16.93 22.19 -1.85
CA PRO A 114 -16.92 21.01 -2.73
C PRO A 114 -15.54 20.34 -2.82
N TYR A 115 -14.45 21.09 -2.72
CA TYR A 115 -13.10 20.53 -2.77
C TYR A 115 -12.78 19.64 -1.57
N HIS A 116 -13.23 20.01 -0.35
CA HIS A 116 -13.05 19.16 0.83
C HIS A 116 -13.81 17.85 0.69
N VAL A 117 -15.04 17.91 0.19
CA VAL A 117 -15.87 16.72 -0.07
C VAL A 117 -15.21 15.84 -1.13
N ALA A 118 -14.73 16.43 -2.23
CA ALA A 118 -14.09 15.68 -3.30
C ALA A 118 -12.85 14.90 -2.84
N LEU A 119 -11.95 15.54 -2.08
CA LEU A 119 -10.76 14.88 -1.54
C LEU A 119 -11.14 13.73 -0.62
N ALA A 120 -12.13 13.93 0.24
CA ALA A 120 -12.64 12.89 1.14
C ALA A 120 -13.22 11.71 0.35
N GLN A 121 -14.04 11.96 -0.66
CA GLN A 121 -14.66 10.96 -1.53
C GLN A 121 -13.61 10.16 -2.33
N ILE A 122 -12.54 10.80 -2.81
CA ILE A 122 -11.45 10.11 -3.52
C ILE A 122 -10.74 9.12 -2.59
N MET A 123 -10.45 9.52 -1.35
CA MET A 123 -9.80 8.65 -0.36
C MET A 123 -10.73 7.53 0.11
N GLU A 124 -12.01 7.79 0.24
CA GLU A 124 -13.03 6.78 0.50
C GLU A 124 -13.07 5.74 -0.62
N ALA A 125 -13.18 6.18 -1.87
CA ALA A 125 -13.24 5.31 -3.03
C ALA A 125 -12.00 4.41 -3.14
N TYR A 126 -10.79 4.96 -2.99
CA TYR A 126 -9.57 4.16 -2.96
C TYR A 126 -9.62 3.09 -1.86
N THR A 127 -10.07 3.49 -0.66
CA THR A 127 -10.06 2.60 0.50
C THR A 127 -11.04 1.45 0.32
N TYR A 128 -12.28 1.71 -0.12
CA TYR A 128 -13.27 0.65 -0.39
C TYR A 128 -12.80 -0.29 -1.52
N ILE A 129 -12.30 0.25 -2.63
CA ILE A 129 -11.74 -0.56 -3.73
C ILE A 129 -10.64 -1.48 -3.18
N THR A 130 -9.73 -0.96 -2.36
CA THR A 130 -8.63 -1.75 -1.82
C THR A 130 -9.10 -2.76 -0.77
N LEU A 131 -10.09 -2.45 0.07
CA LEU A 131 -10.68 -3.42 0.99
C LEU A 131 -11.34 -4.58 0.22
N VAL A 132 -12.06 -4.28 -0.86
CA VAL A 132 -12.62 -5.33 -1.75
C VAL A 132 -11.50 -6.16 -2.37
N ASP A 133 -10.39 -5.55 -2.81
CA ASP A 133 -9.22 -6.28 -3.29
C ASP A 133 -8.65 -7.25 -2.26
N TYR A 134 -8.80 -6.94 -0.97
CA TYR A 134 -8.21 -7.73 0.12
C TYR A 134 -9.14 -8.81 0.66
N VAL A 135 -10.42 -8.53 0.83
CA VAL A 135 -11.34 -9.46 1.52
C VAL A 135 -12.54 -9.90 0.66
N GLY A 136 -12.80 -9.23 -0.46
CA GLY A 136 -13.97 -9.47 -1.31
C GLY A 136 -15.13 -8.57 -0.92
N ASP A 137 -16.23 -9.13 -0.40
CA ASP A 137 -17.41 -8.36 -0.01
C ASP A 137 -17.15 -7.56 1.28
N VAL A 138 -17.75 -6.37 1.40
CA VAL A 138 -17.54 -5.48 2.56
C VAL A 138 -18.85 -4.80 2.96
N PRO A 139 -19.06 -4.44 4.25
CA PRO A 139 -20.14 -3.55 4.63
C PRO A 139 -19.96 -2.18 3.94
N TYR A 140 -20.91 -1.78 3.13
CA TYR A 140 -20.89 -0.50 2.41
C TYR A 140 -22.23 0.26 2.55
N SER A 141 -23.31 -0.26 1.98
CA SER A 141 -24.59 0.45 1.93
C SER A 141 -25.24 0.68 3.31
N GLN A 142 -24.86 -0.12 4.30
CA GLN A 142 -25.34 -0.05 5.68
C GLN A 142 -24.24 0.36 6.67
N ALA A 143 -23.03 0.66 6.17
CA ALA A 143 -21.92 1.03 7.03
C ALA A 143 -22.21 2.34 7.78
N ASN A 144 -21.67 2.44 9.02
CA ASN A 144 -21.78 3.61 9.90
C ASN A 144 -23.22 4.07 10.26
N GLN A 145 -24.24 3.31 9.91
CA GLN A 145 -25.66 3.59 10.20
C GLN A 145 -26.15 2.76 11.39
N PHE A 146 -25.43 2.83 12.52
CA PHE A 146 -25.66 1.95 13.68
C PHE A 146 -27.05 2.05 14.29
N GLY A 147 -27.76 3.17 14.11
CA GLY A 147 -29.14 3.35 14.57
C GLY A 147 -30.12 2.43 13.83
N ASP A 148 -29.95 2.27 12.54
CA ASP A 148 -30.81 1.48 11.66
C ASP A 148 -30.22 0.09 11.40
N PHE A 149 -28.90 0.00 11.26
CA PHE A 149 -28.16 -1.22 10.93
C PHE A 149 -27.03 -1.50 11.94
N PRO A 150 -27.34 -1.96 13.16
CA PRO A 150 -26.31 -2.24 14.19
C PRO A 150 -25.37 -3.40 13.80
N THR A 151 -25.78 -4.24 12.85
CA THR A 151 -25.02 -5.34 12.26
C THR A 151 -25.18 -5.27 10.75
N PRO A 152 -24.34 -4.45 10.06
CA PRO A 152 -24.51 -4.22 8.63
C PRO A 152 -24.27 -5.51 7.82
N ALA A 153 -25.01 -5.66 6.72
CA ALA A 153 -24.77 -6.72 5.76
C ALA A 153 -23.53 -6.44 4.92
N LEU A 154 -22.93 -7.49 4.34
CA LEU A 154 -21.91 -7.36 3.32
C LEU A 154 -22.57 -7.01 1.98
N ASP A 155 -22.03 -6.03 1.29
CA ASP A 155 -22.35 -5.74 -0.10
C ASP A 155 -21.34 -6.48 -1.01
N ALA A 156 -21.83 -6.93 -2.18
CA ALA A 156 -20.99 -7.62 -3.14
C ALA A 156 -19.85 -6.71 -3.64
N GLY A 157 -18.63 -7.24 -3.71
CA GLY A 157 -17.46 -6.46 -4.11
C GLY A 157 -17.61 -5.79 -5.48
N GLU A 158 -18.31 -6.41 -6.44
CA GLU A 158 -18.61 -5.83 -7.76
C GLU A 158 -19.53 -4.60 -7.66
N ASP A 159 -20.55 -4.66 -6.79
CA ASP A 159 -21.47 -3.55 -6.56
C ASP A 159 -20.74 -2.38 -5.86
N VAL A 160 -19.87 -2.69 -4.89
CA VAL A 160 -19.03 -1.70 -4.22
C VAL A 160 -18.09 -1.02 -5.22
N TYR A 161 -17.40 -1.76 -6.08
CA TYR A 161 -16.56 -1.20 -7.15
C TYR A 161 -17.35 -0.24 -8.05
N THR A 162 -18.53 -0.65 -8.48
CA THR A 162 -19.42 0.17 -9.31
C THR A 162 -19.81 1.47 -8.59
N ALA A 163 -20.15 1.39 -7.32
CA ALA A 163 -20.49 2.55 -6.51
C ALA A 163 -19.29 3.49 -6.33
N GLN A 164 -18.09 2.94 -6.10
CA GLN A 164 -16.90 3.75 -5.92
C GLN A 164 -16.44 4.45 -7.22
N ILE A 165 -16.59 3.82 -8.37
CA ILE A 165 -16.36 4.47 -9.66
C ILE A 165 -17.32 5.65 -9.86
N ALA A 166 -18.61 5.48 -9.51
CA ALA A 166 -19.57 6.58 -9.55
C ALA A 166 -19.28 7.69 -8.52
N LEU A 167 -18.75 7.33 -7.35
CA LEU A 167 -18.29 8.30 -6.34
C LEU A 167 -17.11 9.13 -6.85
N LEU A 168 -16.16 8.51 -7.56
CA LEU A 168 -15.05 9.23 -8.21
C LEU A 168 -15.56 10.20 -9.28
N ASP A 169 -16.60 9.86 -10.06
CA ASP A 169 -17.22 10.79 -10.99
C ASP A 169 -17.88 11.97 -10.27
N THR A 170 -18.48 11.73 -9.10
CA THR A 170 -19.04 12.78 -8.25
C THR A 170 -17.95 13.69 -7.68
N ALA A 171 -16.83 13.11 -7.25
CA ALA A 171 -15.68 13.87 -6.75
C ALA A 171 -15.09 14.78 -7.85
N ILE A 172 -14.96 14.27 -9.09
CA ILE A 172 -14.53 15.07 -10.24
C ILE A 172 -15.50 16.23 -10.50
N ALA A 173 -16.82 15.99 -10.41
CA ALA A 173 -17.82 17.05 -10.55
C ALA A 173 -17.64 18.12 -9.45
N ASN A 174 -17.42 17.73 -8.20
CA ASN A 174 -17.15 18.62 -7.08
C ASN A 174 -15.85 19.44 -7.28
N LEU A 175 -14.81 18.86 -7.87
CA LEU A 175 -13.54 19.55 -8.17
C LEU A 175 -13.70 20.59 -9.28
N ASN A 176 -14.70 20.46 -10.14
CA ASN A 176 -15.01 21.43 -11.18
C ASN A 176 -15.93 22.59 -10.69
N GLU A 177 -16.44 22.51 -9.47
CA GLU A 177 -17.24 23.57 -8.86
C GLU A 177 -16.35 24.71 -8.32
N VAL A 178 -16.97 25.80 -7.90
CA VAL A 178 -16.26 26.91 -7.24
C VAL A 178 -16.31 26.71 -5.73
N SER A 179 -15.16 26.61 -5.08
CA SER A 179 -15.06 26.55 -3.63
C SER A 179 -14.64 27.88 -3.04
N ALA A 180 -15.37 28.33 -2.00
CA ALA A 180 -15.00 29.53 -1.26
C ALA A 180 -13.86 29.29 -0.25
N VAL A 181 -13.61 28.03 0.09
CA VAL A 181 -12.58 27.59 1.03
C VAL A 181 -11.67 26.59 0.33
N ILE A 182 -10.37 26.86 0.39
CA ILE A 182 -9.35 25.96 -0.17
C ILE A 182 -8.95 24.95 0.91
N PRO A 183 -8.93 23.64 0.61
CA PRO A 183 -8.51 22.62 1.56
C PRO A 183 -7.01 22.72 1.86
N GLN A 184 -6.65 22.31 3.08
CA GLN A 184 -5.26 21.99 3.39
C GLN A 184 -4.93 20.63 2.79
N ASP A 185 -4.02 20.61 1.83
CA ASP A 185 -3.61 19.41 1.13
C ASP A 185 -2.29 18.87 1.73
N LEU A 186 -2.34 17.68 2.32
CA LEU A 186 -1.19 17.02 2.94
C LEU A 186 -0.40 16.14 1.96
N PHE A 187 -0.93 15.91 0.74
CA PHE A 187 -0.30 15.08 -0.27
C PHE A 187 0.56 15.92 -1.21
N TYR A 188 0.01 16.98 -1.76
CA TYR A 188 0.71 17.88 -2.69
C TYR A 188 1.27 19.14 -2.02
N GLY A 189 0.94 19.38 -0.73
CA GLY A 189 1.38 20.56 0.02
C GLY A 189 0.64 21.85 -0.35
N SER A 190 0.12 21.95 -1.56
CA SER A 190 -0.80 22.99 -2.02
C SER A 190 -1.88 22.35 -2.87
N PHE A 191 -3.12 22.74 -2.64
CA PHE A 191 -4.26 22.19 -3.36
C PHE A 191 -4.24 22.61 -4.84
N ASP A 192 -4.36 21.65 -5.71
CA ASP A 192 -4.63 21.79 -7.13
C ASP A 192 -5.74 20.82 -7.55
N ALA A 193 -6.82 21.34 -8.14
CA ALA A 193 -7.95 20.51 -8.55
C ALA A 193 -7.59 19.55 -9.69
N ASP A 194 -6.72 19.97 -10.61
CA ASP A 194 -6.32 19.16 -11.76
C ASP A 194 -5.53 17.91 -11.31
N ASN A 195 -4.67 18.01 -10.30
CA ASN A 195 -3.97 16.89 -9.70
C ASN A 195 -4.96 15.87 -9.10
N TRP A 196 -5.97 16.33 -8.37
CA TRP A 196 -6.97 15.45 -7.77
C TRP A 196 -7.94 14.83 -8.80
N ILE A 197 -8.21 15.53 -9.91
CA ILE A 197 -8.92 14.97 -11.06
C ILE A 197 -8.08 13.84 -11.70
N ALA A 198 -6.77 14.07 -11.86
CA ALA A 198 -5.86 13.03 -12.36
C ALA A 198 -5.84 11.81 -11.43
N VAL A 199 -5.79 12.01 -10.11
CA VAL A 199 -5.91 10.93 -9.12
C VAL A 199 -7.22 10.16 -9.32
N ALA A 200 -8.37 10.84 -9.35
CA ALA A 200 -9.67 10.20 -9.45
C ALA A 200 -9.80 9.36 -10.74
N ASN A 201 -9.39 9.89 -11.89
CA ASN A 201 -9.40 9.15 -13.15
C ASN A 201 -8.42 7.96 -13.16
N THR A 202 -7.25 8.11 -12.52
CA THR A 202 -6.28 7.01 -12.40
C THR A 202 -6.81 5.90 -11.49
N LEU A 203 -7.54 6.21 -10.44
CA LEU A 203 -8.21 5.21 -9.60
C LEU A 203 -9.33 4.47 -10.37
N LYS A 204 -10.05 5.15 -11.25
CA LYS A 204 -11.00 4.50 -12.18
C LYS A 204 -10.27 3.56 -13.14
N LEU A 205 -9.10 3.99 -13.69
CA LEU A 205 -8.25 3.14 -14.52
C LEU A 205 -7.82 1.88 -13.76
N LYS A 206 -7.31 2.01 -12.53
CA LYS A 206 -6.94 0.88 -11.65
C LYS A 206 -8.12 -0.08 -11.45
N ALA A 207 -9.30 0.45 -11.11
CA ALA A 207 -10.50 -0.37 -10.91
C ALA A 207 -10.90 -1.13 -12.20
N HIS A 208 -10.91 -0.45 -13.33
CA HIS A 208 -11.23 -1.07 -14.61
C HIS A 208 -10.18 -2.08 -15.08
N LEU A 209 -8.91 -1.88 -14.75
CA LEU A 209 -7.85 -2.86 -15.02
C LEU A 209 -8.08 -4.15 -14.25
N ASN A 210 -8.39 -4.08 -12.95
CA ASN A 210 -8.73 -5.25 -12.15
C ASN A 210 -9.95 -6.00 -12.71
N MET A 211 -10.97 -5.27 -13.16
CA MET A 211 -12.18 -5.85 -13.77
C MET A 211 -11.98 -6.36 -15.21
N GLY A 212 -10.81 -6.16 -15.83
CA GLY A 212 -10.58 -6.52 -17.24
C GLY A 212 -11.38 -5.68 -18.23
N ASN A 213 -11.78 -4.45 -17.89
CA ASN A 213 -12.65 -3.59 -18.70
C ASN A 213 -11.84 -2.67 -19.63
N GLY A 214 -11.27 -3.22 -20.70
CA GLY A 214 -10.47 -2.47 -21.68
C GLY A 214 -11.24 -1.35 -22.39
N ALA A 215 -12.57 -1.47 -22.55
CA ALA A 215 -13.38 -0.42 -23.18
C ALA A 215 -13.46 0.84 -22.31
N ALA A 216 -13.64 0.68 -20.99
CA ALA A 216 -13.65 1.80 -20.06
C ALA A 216 -12.25 2.44 -19.94
N ILE A 217 -11.17 1.63 -19.91
CA ILE A 217 -9.80 2.15 -19.94
C ILE A 217 -9.56 2.98 -21.21
N SER A 218 -10.03 2.49 -22.38
CA SER A 218 -9.89 3.25 -23.63
C SER A 218 -10.58 4.61 -23.59
N ALA A 219 -11.70 4.74 -22.86
CA ALA A 219 -12.37 6.02 -22.66
C ALA A 219 -11.56 6.99 -21.78
N LEU A 220 -10.82 6.46 -20.79
CA LEU A 220 -9.99 7.26 -19.90
C LEU A 220 -8.71 7.82 -20.54
N LEU A 221 -8.31 7.33 -21.72
CA LEU A 221 -7.11 7.82 -22.42
C LEU A 221 -7.21 9.30 -22.86
N SER A 222 -8.41 9.88 -22.87
CA SER A 222 -8.64 11.29 -23.18
C SER A 222 -8.85 12.17 -21.95
N GLU A 223 -8.90 11.56 -20.77
CA GLU A 223 -9.08 12.26 -19.50
C GLU A 223 -7.72 12.61 -18.89
N ASN A 224 -7.73 13.53 -17.93
CA ASN A 224 -6.56 13.84 -17.11
C ASN A 224 -6.32 12.68 -16.15
N ILE A 225 -5.21 11.95 -16.34
CA ILE A 225 -4.73 10.86 -15.48
C ILE A 225 -3.31 11.18 -15.03
N ILE A 226 -2.84 10.60 -13.93
CA ILE A 226 -1.47 10.78 -13.45
C ILE A 226 -0.49 10.32 -14.55
N ASP A 227 0.33 11.23 -15.09
CA ASP A 227 1.28 10.92 -16.15
C ASP A 227 2.70 11.46 -15.92
N ASN A 228 2.90 12.27 -14.86
CA ASN A 228 4.20 12.85 -14.52
C ASN A 228 4.42 12.92 -12.99
N ASP A 229 5.67 13.18 -12.58
CA ASP A 229 6.11 13.18 -11.17
C ASP A 229 5.39 14.18 -10.27
N ASP A 230 4.97 15.33 -10.80
CA ASP A 230 4.28 16.38 -10.03
C ASP A 230 2.85 15.95 -9.66
N GLU A 231 2.30 14.99 -10.38
CA GLU A 231 0.97 14.42 -10.16
C GLU A 231 0.97 13.15 -9.30
N ASP A 232 2.15 12.62 -8.95
CA ASP A 232 2.28 11.39 -8.18
C ASP A 232 1.46 11.39 -6.91
N PHE A 233 0.54 10.45 -6.78
CA PHE A 233 -0.25 10.27 -5.57
C PHE A 233 0.56 9.53 -4.53
N GLN A 234 1.19 10.29 -3.66
CA GLN A 234 2.06 9.82 -2.58
C GLN A 234 1.93 10.70 -1.34
N PHE A 235 2.19 10.13 -0.17
CA PHE A 235 2.31 10.90 1.06
C PHE A 235 3.78 11.13 1.39
N ASN A 236 4.16 12.38 1.64
CA ASN A 236 5.54 12.74 1.93
C ASN A 236 5.79 12.79 3.44
N TYR A 237 6.77 12.02 3.90
CA TYR A 237 7.27 12.06 5.27
C TYR A 237 8.36 13.11 5.42
N SER A 238 8.53 13.64 6.63
CA SER A 238 9.55 14.65 6.94
C SER A 238 10.60 14.13 7.94
N THR A 239 11.51 14.99 8.33
CA THR A 239 12.52 14.69 9.36
C THR A 239 12.08 15.04 10.78
N SER A 240 10.86 15.56 10.97
CA SER A 240 10.38 16.04 12.26
C SER A 240 10.12 14.90 13.25
N THR A 241 10.59 15.09 14.46
CA THR A 241 10.38 14.16 15.60
C THR A 241 9.34 14.69 16.60
N SER A 242 8.86 15.92 16.41
CA SER A 242 7.85 16.53 17.31
C SER A 242 7.03 17.60 16.55
N PRO A 243 5.82 17.26 16.08
CA PRO A 243 5.23 15.93 16.07
C PRO A 243 6.02 14.93 15.21
N GLU A 244 5.91 13.64 15.53
CA GLU A 244 6.55 12.60 14.73
C GLU A 244 5.91 12.53 13.34
N SER A 245 6.71 12.74 12.31
CA SER A 245 6.27 12.70 10.90
C SER A 245 7.28 12.02 9.98
N ARG A 246 8.22 11.26 10.57
CA ARG A 246 9.19 10.47 9.81
C ARG A 246 8.56 9.17 9.32
N SER A 247 9.14 8.63 8.25
CA SER A 247 8.69 7.35 7.69
C SER A 247 8.67 6.24 8.74
N PRO A 248 7.55 5.49 8.89
CA PRO A 248 7.48 4.34 9.78
C PRO A 248 8.52 3.26 9.46
N ILE A 249 8.87 3.11 8.18
CA ILE A 249 9.92 2.17 7.75
C ILE A 249 11.28 2.59 8.31
N PHE A 250 11.60 3.89 8.27
CA PHE A 250 12.81 4.41 8.90
C PHE A 250 12.83 4.11 10.40
N GLN A 251 11.73 4.39 11.10
CA GLN A 251 11.61 4.13 12.54
C GLN A 251 11.85 2.66 12.89
N GLY A 252 11.30 1.74 12.11
CA GLY A 252 11.43 0.29 12.32
C GLY A 252 12.82 -0.27 12.00
N ASN A 253 13.57 0.38 11.08
CA ASN A 253 14.82 -0.19 10.55
C ASN A 253 16.11 0.51 10.99
N TYR A 254 16.06 1.77 11.44
CA TYR A 254 17.26 2.55 11.76
C TYR A 254 17.39 2.90 13.24
N PRO A 255 16.54 3.71 13.87
CA PRO A 255 16.71 4.08 15.28
C PRO A 255 16.55 2.91 16.25
N ASN A 256 15.67 1.95 15.91
CA ASN A 256 15.28 0.86 16.81
C ASN A 256 15.82 -0.52 16.38
N GLY A 257 16.69 -0.58 15.38
CA GLY A 257 17.19 -1.82 14.80
C GLY A 257 16.42 -2.24 13.53
N THR A 258 16.81 -3.35 12.93
CA THR A 258 16.13 -3.85 11.70
C THR A 258 14.93 -4.71 12.06
N GLY A 259 13.74 -4.27 11.62
CA GLY A 259 12.51 -5.04 11.72
C GLY A 259 12.23 -5.93 10.50
N PHE A 260 12.84 -5.63 9.34
CA PHE A 260 12.50 -6.27 8.06
C PHE A 260 13.70 -6.92 7.41
N TYR A 261 13.47 -8.12 6.87
CA TYR A 261 14.41 -8.82 6.02
C TYR A 261 13.99 -8.67 4.55
N MET A 262 14.97 -8.51 3.67
CA MET A 262 14.75 -8.49 2.22
C MET A 262 14.59 -9.92 1.70
N SER A 263 13.77 -10.10 0.67
CA SER A 263 13.68 -11.36 -0.06
C SER A 263 14.91 -11.54 -0.95
N ASN A 264 15.55 -12.71 -0.90
CA ASN A 264 16.66 -13.02 -1.79
C ASN A 264 16.23 -13.01 -3.26
N GLY A 265 15.03 -13.49 -3.59
CA GLY A 265 14.51 -13.44 -4.96
C GLY A 265 14.36 -12.03 -5.50
N PHE A 266 13.92 -11.07 -4.66
CA PHE A 266 13.84 -9.66 -5.07
C PHE A 266 15.24 -9.02 -5.20
N LEU A 267 16.15 -9.33 -4.27
CA LEU A 267 17.54 -8.88 -4.36
C LEU A 267 18.23 -9.37 -5.62
N ASP A 268 18.04 -10.63 -5.98
CA ASP A 268 18.63 -11.23 -7.19
C ASP A 268 18.08 -10.58 -8.46
N MET A 269 16.78 -10.32 -8.51
CA MET A 269 16.13 -9.61 -9.62
C MET A 269 16.76 -8.22 -9.86
N LEU A 270 17.15 -7.52 -8.79
CA LEU A 270 17.80 -6.21 -8.86
C LEU A 270 19.31 -6.29 -9.11
N ASN A 271 20.00 -7.35 -8.66
CA ASN A 271 21.45 -7.48 -8.70
C ASN A 271 21.96 -8.21 -9.94
N ALA A 272 21.20 -8.20 -11.02
CA ALA A 272 21.55 -8.78 -12.32
C ALA A 272 21.64 -10.32 -12.36
N GLY A 273 21.11 -11.02 -11.36
CA GLY A 273 21.24 -12.48 -11.30
C GLY A 273 22.69 -12.94 -11.11
N ASP A 274 23.46 -12.26 -10.28
CA ASP A 274 24.87 -12.59 -9.99
C ASP A 274 24.99 -13.89 -9.13
N ALA A 275 23.87 -14.40 -8.64
CA ALA A 275 23.75 -15.71 -8.05
C ALA A 275 23.31 -16.75 -9.09
N GLU A 276 23.65 -18.03 -8.88
CA GLU A 276 23.12 -19.14 -9.67
C GLU A 276 21.61 -19.29 -9.40
N ALA A 277 20.79 -18.57 -10.12
CA ALA A 277 19.39 -18.43 -9.84
C ALA A 277 18.49 -18.94 -10.96
N PRO A 278 17.23 -19.28 -10.65
CA PRO A 278 16.23 -19.59 -11.66
C PRO A 278 15.75 -18.35 -12.44
N TYR A 279 16.22 -17.15 -12.08
CA TYR A 279 15.82 -15.89 -12.71
C TYR A 279 16.76 -15.52 -13.84
N VAL A 280 16.22 -14.86 -14.86
CA VAL A 280 16.98 -14.44 -16.04
C VAL A 280 18.08 -13.50 -15.62
N GLU A 281 19.33 -13.94 -15.76
CA GLU A 281 20.49 -13.08 -15.63
C GLU A 281 20.43 -12.00 -16.69
N THR A 282 20.38 -10.77 -16.24
CA THR A 282 20.28 -9.63 -17.15
C THR A 282 21.64 -9.08 -17.51
N GLY A 283 22.67 -9.44 -16.74
CA GLY A 283 24.03 -8.97 -16.91
C GLY A 283 24.26 -7.51 -16.52
N ILE A 284 23.20 -6.76 -16.18
CA ILE A 284 23.25 -5.36 -15.77
C ILE A 284 22.39 -5.20 -14.52
N ALA A 285 23.02 -4.78 -13.41
CA ALA A 285 22.29 -4.50 -12.18
C ALA A 285 21.32 -3.33 -12.36
N ASP A 286 20.18 -3.41 -11.71
CA ASP A 286 19.19 -2.34 -11.72
C ASP A 286 19.75 -1.11 -10.97
N PRO A 287 19.79 0.07 -11.59
CA PRO A 287 20.30 1.28 -10.96
C PRO A 287 19.56 1.66 -9.67
N ARG A 288 18.30 1.23 -9.50
CA ARG A 288 17.47 1.47 -8.29
C ARG A 288 17.94 0.67 -7.08
N LEU A 289 18.75 -0.38 -7.26
CA LEU A 289 19.19 -1.28 -6.19
C LEU A 289 19.78 -0.54 -4.98
N ARG A 290 20.67 0.43 -5.21
CA ARG A 290 21.34 1.19 -4.14
C ARG A 290 20.41 2.16 -3.41
N TYR A 291 19.30 2.55 -4.03
CA TYR A 291 18.27 3.41 -3.44
C TYR A 291 17.27 2.59 -2.64
N TYR A 292 16.94 1.39 -3.12
CA TYR A 292 15.98 0.50 -2.48
C TYR A 292 16.58 -0.26 -1.30
N ILE A 293 17.84 -0.68 -1.41
CA ILE A 293 18.46 -1.66 -0.52
C ILE A 293 19.82 -1.16 -0.02
N TYR A 294 20.03 -1.28 1.30
CA TYR A 294 21.27 -0.91 1.96
C TYR A 294 22.01 -2.15 2.45
N ARG A 295 23.29 -2.31 2.09
CA ARG A 295 24.19 -3.35 2.60
C ARG A 295 24.81 -2.92 3.91
N GLN A 296 24.51 -3.65 4.98
CA GLN A 296 24.99 -3.30 6.32
C GLN A 296 26.43 -3.75 6.59
N LYS A 297 26.94 -4.72 5.80
CA LYS A 297 28.28 -5.30 5.95
C LYS A 297 28.86 -5.66 4.58
N ASN A 298 30.20 -5.48 4.45
CA ASN A 298 30.98 -5.93 3.31
C ASN A 298 31.45 -7.38 3.48
N ALA A 299 30.54 -8.27 3.81
CA ALA A 299 30.85 -9.68 4.08
C ALA A 299 29.76 -10.58 3.55
N ALA A 300 30.16 -11.64 2.85
CA ALA A 300 29.27 -12.73 2.51
C ALA A 300 28.80 -13.46 3.76
N PRO A 301 27.66 -14.18 3.73
CA PRO A 301 27.21 -15.02 4.81
C PRO A 301 28.30 -15.99 5.27
N SER A 302 28.54 -16.05 6.56
CA SER A 302 29.55 -16.96 7.13
C SER A 302 29.12 -17.45 8.51
N GLY A 303 29.51 -18.66 8.85
CA GLY A 303 29.26 -19.25 10.16
C GLY A 303 28.32 -20.46 10.10
N SER A 304 28.55 -21.42 11.01
CA SER A 304 27.84 -22.69 11.07
C SER A 304 26.35 -22.60 11.44
N ASN A 305 25.86 -21.40 11.70
CA ASN A 305 24.50 -21.18 12.20
C ASN A 305 23.54 -20.64 11.14
N LEU A 306 23.99 -20.52 9.88
CA LEU A 306 23.11 -20.11 8.79
C LEU A 306 22.52 -21.37 8.13
N PRO A 307 21.21 -21.58 8.20
CA PRO A 307 20.55 -22.79 7.68
C PRO A 307 20.78 -23.03 6.20
N CYS A 308 20.96 -21.96 5.43
CA CYS A 308 21.17 -22.01 3.97
C CYS A 308 22.57 -22.49 3.55
N LEU A 309 23.58 -22.42 4.42
CA LEU A 309 24.96 -22.79 4.04
C LEU A 309 25.09 -24.30 3.84
N GLY A 310 25.28 -24.71 2.58
CA GLY A 310 25.45 -26.13 2.22
C GLY A 310 24.18 -26.95 2.31
N ASN A 311 23.02 -26.32 2.18
CA ASN A 311 21.71 -26.98 2.20
C ASN A 311 20.97 -26.68 0.88
N ASP A 312 20.81 -27.70 0.06
CA ASP A 312 20.28 -27.63 -1.30
C ASP A 312 18.76 -27.31 -1.36
N ILE A 313 18.07 -27.16 -0.22
CA ILE A 313 16.67 -26.72 -0.22
C ILE A 313 16.55 -25.20 -0.42
N TYR A 314 17.63 -24.45 -0.19
CA TYR A 314 17.68 -23.00 -0.40
C TYR A 314 18.14 -22.68 -1.82
N ASP A 315 17.43 -21.80 -2.50
CA ASP A 315 17.86 -21.27 -3.79
C ASP A 315 19.07 -20.34 -3.60
N TYR A 316 19.05 -19.56 -2.52
CA TYR A 316 20.09 -18.59 -2.21
C TYR A 316 20.53 -18.67 -0.75
N CYS A 317 21.81 -18.56 -0.51
CA CYS A 317 22.37 -18.12 0.76
C CYS A 317 23.03 -16.75 0.60
N TYR A 318 23.38 -16.39 -0.60
CA TYR A 318 24.08 -15.19 -0.97
C TYR A 318 23.75 -14.79 -2.41
N VAL A 319 23.40 -13.53 -2.62
CA VAL A 319 22.96 -13.00 -3.92
C VAL A 319 24.10 -12.31 -4.67
N GLY A 320 25.31 -12.25 -4.12
CA GLY A 320 26.46 -11.55 -4.71
C GLY A 320 26.61 -10.11 -4.21
N ASN A 321 27.77 -9.50 -4.43
CA ASN A 321 28.07 -8.10 -4.12
C ASN A 321 27.73 -7.64 -2.69
N PHE A 322 27.76 -8.56 -1.72
CA PHE A 322 27.37 -8.39 -0.32
C PHE A 322 25.86 -8.15 -0.09
N TYR A 323 25.01 -8.32 -1.12
CA TYR A 323 23.58 -8.39 -0.97
C TYR A 323 23.16 -9.79 -0.52
N TRP A 324 22.37 -9.87 0.51
CA TRP A 324 21.74 -11.10 1.00
C TRP A 324 20.62 -10.79 1.98
N GLY A 325 19.57 -11.55 1.89
CA GLY A 325 18.36 -11.45 2.69
C GLY A 325 17.95 -12.84 3.19
N ARG A 326 16.70 -13.20 2.97
CA ARG A 326 16.17 -14.54 3.24
C ARG A 326 15.40 -15.06 2.04
N ASP A 327 15.46 -16.38 1.87
CA ASP A 327 14.62 -17.07 0.91
C ASP A 327 13.17 -17.09 1.36
N HIS A 328 12.27 -17.19 0.39
CA HIS A 328 10.84 -17.24 0.66
C HIS A 328 10.46 -18.47 1.49
N GLY A 329 9.74 -18.23 2.58
CA GLY A 329 9.29 -19.28 3.51
C GLY A 329 10.36 -19.80 4.47
N ASP A 330 11.58 -19.23 4.47
CA ASP A 330 12.61 -19.59 5.43
C ASP A 330 12.15 -19.30 6.86
N ASP A 331 11.88 -20.34 7.65
CA ASP A 331 11.44 -20.26 9.05
C ASP A 331 12.44 -20.84 10.05
N GLU A 332 13.59 -21.30 9.57
CA GLU A 332 14.65 -21.83 10.42
C GLU A 332 15.21 -20.73 11.33
N GLY A 333 14.96 -20.88 12.60
CA GLY A 333 15.25 -20.03 13.75
C GLY A 333 16.10 -18.82 13.44
N ILE A 334 15.52 -17.63 13.56
CA ILE A 334 16.16 -16.38 13.17
C ILE A 334 17.48 -16.22 13.92
N PRO A 335 18.65 -16.48 13.30
CA PRO A 335 19.92 -16.16 13.92
C PRO A 335 19.98 -14.65 14.15
N ASN A 336 20.77 -14.21 15.10
CA ASN A 336 20.95 -12.78 15.38
C ASN A 336 21.81 -12.14 14.27
N ASP A 337 21.25 -12.00 13.09
CA ASP A 337 21.90 -11.56 11.85
C ASP A 337 21.27 -10.31 11.21
N ASN A 338 20.23 -9.76 11.82
CA ASN A 338 19.51 -8.59 11.32
C ASN A 338 20.40 -7.34 11.07
N THR A 339 21.55 -7.23 11.76
CA THR A 339 22.53 -6.16 11.56
C THR A 339 23.58 -6.48 10.50
N LYS A 340 23.49 -7.64 9.85
CA LYS A 340 24.47 -8.12 8.86
C LYS A 340 23.87 -8.18 7.46
N ARG A 341 22.56 -8.50 7.37
CA ARG A 341 21.82 -8.66 6.10
C ARG A 341 21.52 -7.32 5.46
N SER A 342 21.14 -7.34 4.21
CA SER A 342 20.61 -6.17 3.51
C SER A 342 19.32 -5.69 4.16
N THR A 343 19.12 -4.39 4.17
CA THR A 343 17.92 -3.73 4.72
C THR A 343 17.43 -2.64 3.77
N TRP A 344 16.38 -1.93 4.14
CA TRP A 344 15.80 -0.85 3.34
C TRP A 344 16.81 0.28 3.13
N GLY A 345 16.85 0.80 1.90
CA GLY A 345 17.62 1.97 1.51
C GLY A 345 16.87 3.29 1.73
N VAL A 346 17.21 4.29 0.93
CA VAL A 346 16.66 5.65 1.06
C VAL A 346 15.21 5.72 0.61
N TYR A 347 14.90 5.24 -0.56
CA TYR A 347 13.58 5.27 -1.16
C TYR A 347 12.88 3.91 -1.00
N PRO A 348 11.62 3.90 -0.68
CA PRO A 348 10.74 5.01 -0.24
C PRO A 348 10.76 5.20 1.28
N GLY A 349 11.64 4.57 1.98
CA GLY A 349 11.62 4.43 3.42
C GLY A 349 12.42 5.48 4.20
N GLY A 350 13.13 6.40 3.53
CA GLY A 350 13.94 7.40 4.21
C GLY A 350 15.11 6.84 5.02
N GLY A 351 15.70 5.74 4.56
CA GLY A 351 16.89 5.13 5.17
C GLY A 351 18.20 5.65 4.59
N ALA A 352 19.29 4.84 4.66
CA ALA A 352 20.59 5.18 4.09
C ALA A 352 20.67 4.78 2.63
N PHE A 353 21.29 5.61 1.79
CA PHE A 353 21.76 5.24 0.46
C PHE A 353 22.98 4.32 0.56
N ASP A 354 23.04 3.28 -0.27
CA ASP A 354 24.14 2.33 -0.27
C ASP A 354 25.35 2.86 -1.04
N ASN A 355 26.22 3.54 -0.32
CA ASN A 355 27.46 4.15 -0.79
C ASN A 355 28.71 3.37 -0.39
N ASN A 356 28.61 2.08 -0.12
CA ASN A 356 29.69 1.20 0.30
C ASN A 356 30.28 1.49 1.70
N GLN A 357 29.64 2.29 2.54
CA GLN A 357 30.16 2.53 3.89
C GLN A 357 29.82 1.42 4.90
N TYR A 358 28.79 0.63 4.64
CA TYR A 358 28.41 -0.53 5.45
C TYR A 358 28.18 -0.25 6.95
N ASN A 359 27.75 0.95 7.31
CA ASN A 359 27.63 1.41 8.69
C ASN A 359 26.22 1.90 9.05
N ARG A 360 25.22 1.11 8.76
CA ARG A 360 23.80 1.40 9.01
C ARG A 360 23.49 2.09 10.36
N THR A 361 24.21 1.72 11.41
CA THR A 361 23.86 2.04 12.79
C THR A 361 24.12 3.48 13.21
N ASP A 362 24.65 4.29 12.33
CA ASP A 362 24.88 5.71 12.64
C ASP A 362 23.65 6.54 12.22
N SER A 363 22.77 6.77 13.22
CA SER A 363 21.63 7.68 13.05
C SER A 363 22.05 9.15 12.82
N SER A 364 23.33 9.46 13.01
CA SER A 364 23.93 10.75 12.69
C SER A 364 24.59 10.78 11.32
N ASN A 365 24.56 9.68 10.58
CA ASN A 365 25.11 9.62 9.21
C ASN A 365 24.40 10.64 8.33
N THR A 366 25.12 11.59 7.83
CA THR A 366 24.63 12.66 6.93
C THR A 366 24.04 12.14 5.61
N GLN A 367 24.25 10.86 5.32
CA GLN A 367 23.73 10.19 4.13
C GLN A 367 22.35 9.52 4.37
N THR A 368 21.89 9.44 5.61
CA THR A 368 20.49 9.10 5.88
C THR A 368 19.64 10.35 5.70
N LEU A 369 18.46 10.20 5.14
CA LEU A 369 17.49 11.29 5.04
C LEU A 369 16.74 11.51 6.37
N ASN A 370 17.24 10.98 7.49
CA ASN A 370 16.68 11.12 8.84
C ASN A 370 15.19 10.78 8.96
N GLY A 371 14.72 9.89 8.10
CA GLY A 371 13.33 9.46 8.06
C GLY A 371 12.45 10.19 7.05
N GLU A 372 12.99 11.14 6.32
CA GLU A 372 12.34 11.66 5.12
C GLU A 372 12.18 10.53 4.10
N GLY A 373 11.02 10.47 3.46
CA GLY A 373 10.67 9.41 2.52
C GLY A 373 9.23 9.56 2.06
N ILE A 374 8.75 8.60 1.30
CA ILE A 374 7.37 8.61 0.80
C ILE A 374 6.60 7.34 1.16
N ASN A 375 5.28 7.45 1.18
CA ASN A 375 4.35 6.34 1.04
C ASN A 375 3.78 6.39 -0.38
N PRO A 376 4.28 5.61 -1.34
CA PRO A 376 3.76 5.61 -2.70
C PRO A 376 2.37 4.98 -2.72
N ILE A 377 1.37 5.67 -3.27
CA ILE A 377 0.00 5.19 -3.37
C ILE A 377 -0.29 4.79 -4.82
N PHE A 378 -0.18 5.74 -5.76
CA PHE A 378 -0.22 5.45 -7.18
C PHE A 378 0.64 6.49 -7.92
N LEU A 379 1.75 6.02 -8.49
CA LEU A 379 2.73 6.89 -9.13
C LEU A 379 2.51 6.95 -10.64
N SER A 380 3.02 7.98 -11.28
CA SER A 380 3.02 8.14 -12.74
C SER A 380 3.62 6.93 -13.47
N SER A 381 4.72 6.38 -12.93
CA SER A 381 5.30 5.14 -13.45
C SER A 381 4.29 3.97 -13.42
N PHE A 382 3.46 3.86 -12.38
CA PHE A 382 2.44 2.81 -12.27
C PHE A 382 1.35 2.97 -13.33
N THR A 383 0.92 4.20 -13.61
CA THR A 383 -0.04 4.50 -14.67
C THR A 383 0.47 4.03 -16.03
N HIS A 384 1.74 4.31 -16.33
CA HIS A 384 2.34 3.89 -17.61
C HIS A 384 2.41 2.37 -17.74
N PHE A 385 2.81 1.66 -16.68
CA PHE A 385 2.81 0.19 -16.68
C PHE A 385 1.39 -0.38 -16.74
N ALA A 386 0.41 0.21 -16.04
CA ALA A 386 -0.99 -0.21 -16.08
C ALA A 386 -1.58 -0.08 -17.49
N LEU A 387 -1.27 1.00 -18.18
CA LEU A 387 -1.68 1.19 -19.58
C LEU A 387 -0.95 0.22 -20.52
N ALA A 388 0.34 -0.06 -20.28
CA ALA A 388 1.09 -1.04 -21.07
C ALA A 388 0.49 -2.45 -20.91
N GLU A 389 0.11 -2.86 -19.68
CA GLU A 389 -0.62 -4.08 -19.39
C GLU A 389 -1.95 -4.10 -20.15
N ALA A 390 -2.76 -3.04 -20.02
CA ALA A 390 -4.06 -2.95 -20.69
C ALA A 390 -3.94 -3.06 -22.22
N GLY A 391 -2.87 -2.54 -22.81
CA GLY A 391 -2.58 -2.69 -24.23
C GLY A 391 -2.29 -4.14 -24.64
N LEU A 392 -1.53 -4.87 -23.83
CA LEU A 392 -1.11 -6.25 -24.12
C LEU A 392 -2.20 -7.27 -23.81
N ASP A 393 -2.89 -7.11 -22.69
CA ASP A 393 -3.85 -8.10 -22.18
C ASP A 393 -5.31 -7.81 -22.57
N LEU A 394 -5.72 -6.53 -22.55
CA LEU A 394 -7.10 -6.11 -22.80
C LEU A 394 -7.32 -5.51 -24.19
N GLY A 395 -6.27 -5.39 -25.00
CA GLY A 395 -6.36 -4.86 -26.37
C GLY A 395 -6.67 -3.36 -26.46
N VAL A 396 -6.34 -2.60 -25.40
CA VAL A 396 -6.43 -1.14 -25.43
C VAL A 396 -5.45 -0.58 -26.47
N GLY A 397 -5.86 0.38 -27.28
CA GLY A 397 -5.10 0.90 -28.42
C GLY A 397 -3.97 1.86 -28.02
N VAL A 398 -2.96 1.36 -27.31
CA VAL A 398 -1.78 2.11 -26.84
C VAL A 398 -0.48 1.49 -27.34
N ASP A 399 0.62 2.25 -27.31
CA ASP A 399 1.97 1.73 -27.55
C ASP A 399 2.58 1.21 -26.25
N SER A 400 2.35 -0.08 -25.94
CA SER A 400 2.83 -0.71 -24.71
C SER A 400 4.36 -0.67 -24.58
N ARG A 401 5.11 -0.62 -25.69
CA ARG A 401 6.58 -0.49 -25.65
C ARG A 401 7.02 0.89 -25.20
N ALA A 402 6.42 1.94 -25.75
CA ALA A 402 6.71 3.31 -25.34
C ALA A 402 6.28 3.57 -23.89
N LEU A 403 5.16 2.99 -23.47
CA LEU A 403 4.68 3.06 -22.07
C LEU A 403 5.62 2.31 -21.11
N LEU A 404 6.16 1.15 -21.49
CA LEU A 404 7.17 0.45 -20.70
C LEU A 404 8.43 1.32 -20.50
N GLU A 405 8.95 1.93 -21.59
CA GLU A 405 10.09 2.83 -21.55
C GLU A 405 9.85 4.03 -20.62
N ALA A 406 8.70 4.69 -20.77
CA ALA A 406 8.31 5.83 -19.94
C ALA A 406 8.15 5.44 -18.46
N GLY A 407 7.49 4.31 -18.18
CA GLY A 407 7.31 3.82 -16.81
C GLY A 407 8.63 3.52 -16.09
N ILE A 408 9.60 2.91 -16.79
CA ILE A 408 10.95 2.69 -16.24
C ILE A 408 11.65 4.03 -16.00
N SER A 409 11.61 4.95 -16.96
CA SER A 409 12.26 6.26 -16.85
C SER A 409 11.72 7.05 -15.65
N LEU A 410 10.41 7.15 -15.50
CA LEU A 410 9.76 7.82 -14.36
C LEU A 410 10.13 7.17 -13.01
N SER A 411 10.19 5.83 -12.97
CA SER A 411 10.63 5.12 -11.76
C SER A 411 12.09 5.39 -11.41
N MET A 412 12.98 5.51 -12.41
CA MET A 412 14.40 5.89 -12.21
C MET A 412 14.49 7.34 -11.72
N ASP A 413 13.80 8.26 -12.37
CA ASP A 413 13.78 9.68 -12.01
C ASP A 413 13.28 9.88 -10.57
N LYS A 414 12.23 9.16 -10.15
CA LYS A 414 11.71 9.21 -8.79
C LYS A 414 12.76 8.91 -7.74
N VAL A 415 13.57 7.87 -7.91
CA VAL A 415 14.59 7.50 -6.91
C VAL A 415 15.83 8.38 -7.01
N THR A 416 16.27 8.75 -8.20
CA THR A 416 17.48 9.55 -8.37
C THR A 416 17.31 11.01 -7.97
N ASN A 417 16.12 11.59 -8.20
CA ASN A 417 15.80 12.97 -7.82
C ASN A 417 15.45 13.09 -6.32
N PHE A 418 14.94 12.02 -5.70
CA PHE A 418 14.53 12.04 -4.29
C PHE A 418 15.71 12.24 -3.33
N SER A 419 16.84 11.62 -3.57
CA SER A 419 17.95 11.52 -2.62
C SER A 419 19.06 12.59 -2.80
N GLY A 420 19.08 13.31 -3.90
CA GLY A 420 20.12 14.30 -4.20
C GLY A 420 21.51 13.67 -4.43
N SER A 421 22.58 14.43 -4.21
CA SER A 421 23.96 13.98 -4.38
C SER A 421 24.40 13.04 -3.25
N LEU A 422 24.85 11.85 -3.59
CA LEU A 422 25.18 10.76 -2.68
C LEU A 422 26.64 10.33 -2.88
N THR A 423 27.56 11.06 -2.25
CA THR A 423 29.00 10.86 -2.38
C THR A 423 29.60 10.23 -1.14
N THR A 424 30.72 9.55 -1.30
CA THR A 424 31.60 9.10 -0.23
C THR A 424 33.05 9.41 -0.58
N THR A 425 33.94 9.32 0.40
CA THR A 425 35.39 9.42 0.19
C THR A 425 35.97 8.03 0.28
N ASP A 426 36.78 7.65 -0.68
CA ASP A 426 37.48 6.37 -0.71
C ASP A 426 38.75 6.34 0.15
N GLU A 427 39.50 5.21 0.11
CA GLU A 427 40.75 5.01 0.88
C GLU A 427 41.87 5.97 0.47
N ASP A 428 41.80 6.55 -0.75
CA ASP A 428 42.76 7.48 -1.31
C ASP A 428 42.33 8.96 -1.17
N ASP A 429 41.29 9.24 -0.34
CA ASP A 429 40.66 10.55 -0.15
C ASP A 429 40.00 11.11 -1.44
N GLU A 430 39.73 10.26 -2.43
CA GLU A 430 38.97 10.66 -3.62
C GLU A 430 37.45 10.56 -3.34
N THR A 431 36.71 11.56 -3.78
CA THR A 431 35.25 11.56 -3.68
C THR A 431 34.66 10.70 -4.80
N ILE A 432 33.93 9.65 -4.42
CA ILE A 432 33.23 8.75 -5.34
C ILE A 432 31.73 9.01 -5.22
N ASP A 433 31.11 9.27 -6.36
CA ASP A 433 29.67 9.35 -6.49
C ASP A 433 29.14 7.98 -6.93
N TYR A 434 28.35 7.35 -6.07
CA TYR A 434 27.68 6.08 -6.35
C TYR A 434 26.26 6.24 -6.87
N ALA A 435 25.78 7.47 -7.04
CA ALA A 435 24.48 7.72 -7.64
C ALA A 435 24.42 7.17 -9.08
N ALA A 436 23.25 6.71 -9.48
CA ALA A 436 23.05 6.22 -10.83
C ALA A 436 23.30 7.34 -11.85
N THR A 437 24.16 7.05 -12.83
CA THR A 437 24.40 7.99 -13.93
C THR A 437 23.34 7.83 -15.02
N SER A 438 23.18 8.85 -15.87
CA SER A 438 22.31 8.74 -17.04
C SER A 438 22.74 7.61 -17.98
N ALA A 439 24.04 7.24 -18.00
CA ALA A 439 24.52 6.10 -18.78
C ALA A 439 24.00 4.78 -18.20
N ASP A 440 24.09 4.57 -16.88
CA ASP A 440 23.60 3.37 -16.22
C ASP A 440 22.08 3.19 -16.44
N ILE A 441 21.32 4.28 -16.33
CA ILE A 441 19.87 4.29 -16.55
C ILE A 441 19.54 3.93 -18.00
N ASN A 442 20.21 4.59 -18.97
CA ASN A 442 19.97 4.33 -20.39
C ASN A 442 20.37 2.91 -20.80
N ASP A 443 21.47 2.36 -20.27
CA ASP A 443 21.89 0.99 -20.53
C ASP A 443 20.89 -0.03 -19.98
N TYR A 444 20.35 0.21 -18.78
CA TYR A 444 19.29 -0.61 -18.20
C TYR A 444 18.02 -0.59 -19.06
N ILE A 445 17.51 0.60 -19.40
CA ILE A 445 16.32 0.76 -20.25
C ILE A 445 16.53 0.08 -21.61
N ALA A 446 17.67 0.32 -22.26
CA ALA A 446 17.96 -0.27 -23.56
C ALA A 446 17.96 -1.82 -23.50
N ARG A 447 18.47 -2.40 -22.42
CA ARG A 447 18.44 -3.84 -22.20
C ARG A 447 17.01 -4.37 -22.04
N VAL A 448 16.18 -3.74 -21.21
CA VAL A 448 14.79 -4.16 -21.02
C VAL A 448 14.00 -4.05 -22.31
N LEU A 449 14.20 -2.98 -23.08
CA LEU A 449 13.55 -2.80 -24.37
C LEU A 449 14.01 -3.83 -25.41
N ALA A 450 15.29 -4.20 -25.41
CA ALA A 450 15.80 -5.25 -26.28
C ALA A 450 15.18 -6.63 -25.93
N GLU A 451 15.00 -6.93 -24.65
CA GLU A 451 14.30 -8.11 -24.17
C GLU A 451 12.82 -8.11 -24.62
N TYR A 452 12.14 -6.97 -24.45
CA TYR A 452 10.77 -6.78 -24.89
C TYR A 452 10.59 -6.97 -26.41
N ASP A 453 11.53 -6.43 -27.21
CA ASP A 453 11.51 -6.53 -28.66
C ASP A 453 11.79 -7.97 -29.14
N ALA A 454 12.59 -8.74 -28.37
CA ALA A 454 12.85 -10.15 -28.65
C ALA A 454 11.73 -11.09 -28.18
N ALA A 455 10.88 -10.65 -27.28
CA ALA A 455 9.80 -11.45 -26.72
C ALA A 455 8.72 -11.77 -27.76
N SER A 456 8.30 -13.05 -27.83
CA SER A 456 7.32 -13.54 -28.79
C SER A 456 5.92 -13.57 -28.19
N GLY A 457 5.04 -12.74 -28.72
CA GLY A 457 3.63 -12.67 -28.30
C GLY A 457 3.40 -11.75 -27.10
N ASN A 458 2.14 -11.42 -26.87
CA ASN A 458 1.74 -10.46 -25.83
C ASN A 458 2.03 -10.97 -24.42
N ASP A 459 1.85 -12.27 -24.17
CA ASP A 459 2.07 -12.85 -22.85
C ASP A 459 3.54 -12.71 -22.38
N ALA A 460 4.52 -13.03 -23.25
CA ALA A 460 5.94 -12.85 -22.94
C ALA A 460 6.31 -11.37 -22.74
N LYS A 461 5.68 -10.46 -23.48
CA LYS A 461 5.85 -9.02 -23.31
C LYS A 461 5.22 -8.51 -22.01
N LEU A 462 4.04 -9.05 -21.68
CA LEU A 462 3.35 -8.76 -20.42
C LEU A 462 4.20 -9.14 -19.20
N ALA A 463 4.85 -10.30 -19.24
CA ALA A 463 5.77 -10.73 -18.18
C ALA A 463 6.87 -9.70 -17.90
N ILE A 464 7.42 -9.07 -18.95
CA ILE A 464 8.44 -8.02 -18.82
C ILE A 464 7.84 -6.74 -18.24
N VAL A 465 6.70 -6.29 -18.73
CA VAL A 465 6.00 -5.10 -18.22
C VAL A 465 5.68 -5.25 -16.73
N ILE A 466 5.13 -6.40 -16.34
CA ILE A 466 4.76 -6.65 -14.94
C ILE A 466 5.99 -6.79 -14.05
N ARG A 467 7.10 -7.36 -14.54
CA ARG A 467 8.37 -7.39 -13.79
C ARG A 467 8.86 -5.96 -13.49
N GLU A 468 8.88 -5.08 -14.47
CA GLU A 468 9.31 -3.70 -14.29
C GLU A 468 8.36 -2.92 -13.37
N TRP A 469 7.06 -3.13 -13.49
CA TRP A 469 6.07 -2.56 -12.57
C TRP A 469 6.27 -3.06 -11.14
N TYR A 470 6.47 -4.37 -10.98
CA TYR A 470 6.75 -4.96 -9.67
C TYR A 470 8.00 -4.35 -9.02
N ILE A 471 9.09 -4.16 -9.77
CA ILE A 471 10.30 -3.49 -9.28
C ILE A 471 9.99 -2.03 -8.90
N ALA A 472 9.31 -1.28 -9.77
CA ALA A 472 8.94 0.11 -9.52
C ALA A 472 8.01 0.28 -8.31
N SER A 473 7.26 -0.76 -7.95
CA SER A 473 6.34 -0.77 -6.81
C SER A 473 7.04 -0.94 -5.45
N TRP A 474 8.36 -0.83 -5.35
CA TRP A 474 9.04 -0.86 -4.06
C TRP A 474 8.43 0.14 -3.08
N GLY A 475 8.03 -0.33 -1.91
CA GLY A 475 7.31 0.47 -0.92
C GLY A 475 5.78 0.45 -1.05
N ASN A 476 5.24 -0.11 -2.15
CA ASN A 476 3.81 -0.36 -2.32
C ASN A 476 3.58 -1.86 -2.57
N GLY A 477 3.07 -2.58 -1.58
CA GLY A 477 2.74 -4.01 -1.74
C GLY A 477 1.34 -4.26 -2.30
N ILE A 478 0.50 -3.23 -2.43
CA ILE A 478 -0.90 -3.35 -2.87
C ILE A 478 -0.95 -3.68 -4.37
N GLU A 479 -0.25 -2.91 -5.19
CA GLU A 479 -0.21 -3.15 -6.63
C GLU A 479 0.46 -4.50 -6.99
N PRO A 480 1.60 -4.90 -6.42
CA PRO A 480 2.16 -6.23 -6.59
C PRO A 480 1.19 -7.37 -6.25
N TYR A 481 0.39 -7.22 -5.20
CA TYR A 481 -0.60 -8.22 -4.82
C TYR A 481 -1.72 -8.35 -5.86
N ASN A 482 -2.20 -7.23 -6.39
CA ASN A 482 -3.24 -7.22 -7.42
C ASN A 482 -2.70 -7.75 -8.76
N MET A 483 -1.54 -7.25 -9.23
CA MET A 483 -0.98 -7.67 -10.51
C MET A 483 -0.62 -9.15 -10.53
N TYR A 484 -0.09 -9.70 -9.42
CA TYR A 484 0.25 -11.12 -9.34
C TYR A 484 -0.99 -12.01 -9.44
N ARG A 485 -2.08 -11.68 -8.75
CA ARG A 485 -3.35 -12.41 -8.84
C ARG A 485 -4.00 -12.26 -10.24
N ARG A 486 -3.85 -11.11 -10.88
CA ARG A 486 -4.45 -10.83 -12.19
C ARG A 486 -3.68 -11.48 -13.34
N THR A 487 -2.35 -11.43 -13.30
CA THR A 487 -1.49 -11.80 -14.44
C THR A 487 -0.66 -13.07 -14.22
N GLY A 488 -0.43 -13.50 -12.98
CA GLY A 488 0.53 -14.55 -12.63
C GLY A 488 2.00 -14.11 -12.66
N TYR A 489 2.27 -12.85 -12.97
CA TYR A 489 3.63 -12.28 -13.07
C TYR A 489 3.92 -11.31 -11.91
N PRO A 490 5.22 -11.07 -11.63
CA PRO A 490 6.41 -11.72 -12.20
C PRO A 490 6.56 -13.16 -11.71
N THR A 491 7.49 -13.93 -12.31
CA THR A 491 7.90 -15.22 -11.74
C THR A 491 8.56 -14.96 -10.40
N LEU A 492 7.98 -15.48 -9.32
CA LEU A 492 8.46 -15.28 -7.96
C LEU A 492 9.13 -16.55 -7.41
N GLN A 493 10.11 -16.36 -6.52
CA GLN A 493 10.81 -17.46 -5.86
C GLN A 493 9.83 -18.43 -5.20
N THR A 494 10.02 -19.72 -5.37
CA THR A 494 9.26 -20.74 -4.65
C THR A 494 9.71 -20.84 -3.20
N GLY A 495 8.83 -21.32 -2.30
CA GLY A 495 9.17 -21.45 -0.90
C GLY A 495 10.17 -22.57 -0.64
N VAL A 496 11.17 -22.34 0.21
CA VAL A 496 12.13 -23.36 0.67
C VAL A 496 11.48 -24.42 1.56
N VAL A 497 10.32 -24.10 2.13
CA VAL A 497 9.43 -25.03 2.83
C VAL A 497 8.05 -24.97 2.17
N PRO A 498 7.16 -25.95 2.40
CA PRO A 498 5.78 -25.85 1.93
C PRO A 498 5.08 -24.64 2.55
N VAL A 499 4.99 -23.54 1.81
CA VAL A 499 4.40 -22.25 2.28
C VAL A 499 2.87 -22.25 2.29
N GLY A 500 2.25 -23.25 1.67
CA GLY A 500 0.79 -23.32 1.49
C GLY A 500 0.34 -22.67 0.19
N VAL A 501 -0.99 -22.58 0.02
CA VAL A 501 -1.59 -21.92 -1.14
C VAL A 501 -1.41 -20.40 -0.99
N PHE A 502 -1.07 -19.74 -2.10
CA PHE A 502 -0.97 -18.29 -2.12
C PHE A 502 -2.30 -17.64 -1.72
N PRO A 503 -2.32 -16.67 -0.80
CA PRO A 503 -3.56 -16.02 -0.37
C PRO A 503 -4.20 -15.22 -1.51
N ARG A 504 -5.37 -15.69 -1.98
CA ARG A 504 -6.17 -15.03 -3.02
C ARG A 504 -7.02 -13.89 -2.42
N SER A 505 -7.25 -13.94 -1.09
CA SER A 505 -7.79 -12.87 -0.27
C SER A 505 -7.18 -12.92 1.14
N PHE A 506 -7.33 -11.84 1.87
CA PHE A 506 -7.11 -11.82 3.31
C PHE A 506 -8.37 -12.34 4.01
N ARG A 507 -8.19 -12.76 5.26
CA ARG A 507 -9.32 -13.14 6.12
C ARG A 507 -10.01 -11.90 6.64
N TYR A 508 -11.32 -11.98 6.87
CA TYR A 508 -12.01 -10.92 7.60
C TYR A 508 -11.37 -10.71 8.98
N PRO A 509 -11.32 -9.46 9.45
CA PRO A 509 -10.83 -9.15 10.79
C PRO A 509 -11.62 -9.92 11.85
N GLU A 510 -10.92 -10.49 12.83
CA GLU A 510 -11.57 -11.19 13.95
C GLU A 510 -12.54 -10.28 14.70
N SER A 511 -12.23 -8.99 14.81
CA SER A 511 -13.10 -7.99 15.41
C SER A 511 -14.44 -7.89 14.69
N GLU A 512 -14.45 -7.92 13.35
CA GLU A 512 -15.68 -7.86 12.56
C GLU A 512 -16.50 -9.15 12.71
N VAL A 513 -15.88 -10.31 12.49
CA VAL A 513 -16.56 -11.61 12.58
C VAL A 513 -17.18 -11.86 13.96
N ASN A 514 -16.52 -11.41 15.03
CA ASN A 514 -17.00 -11.60 16.40
C ASN A 514 -18.15 -10.67 16.79
N THR A 515 -18.31 -9.53 16.12
CA THR A 515 -19.31 -8.50 16.47
C THR A 515 -20.46 -8.41 15.46
N ASN A 516 -20.24 -8.87 14.23
CA ASN A 516 -21.23 -8.82 13.16
C ASN A 516 -21.67 -10.24 12.73
N PRO A 517 -22.85 -10.71 13.13
CA PRO A 517 -23.34 -12.04 12.79
C PRO A 517 -23.66 -12.23 11.30
N ASN A 518 -23.61 -11.18 10.50
CA ASN A 518 -23.79 -11.24 9.05
C ASN A 518 -22.47 -11.53 8.30
N VAL A 519 -21.34 -11.64 9.01
CA VAL A 519 -20.03 -11.88 8.44
C VAL A 519 -19.49 -13.23 8.89
N ASP A 520 -19.41 -14.17 7.98
CA ASP A 520 -18.73 -15.45 8.19
C ASP A 520 -17.24 -15.35 7.81
N GLN A 521 -16.37 -16.02 8.57
CA GLN A 521 -14.95 -16.04 8.27
C GLN A 521 -14.66 -16.79 6.97
N THR A 522 -13.88 -16.15 6.10
CA THR A 522 -13.40 -16.76 4.84
C THR A 522 -12.06 -17.46 5.01
N THR A 523 -11.67 -18.24 4.01
CA THR A 523 -10.35 -18.83 3.89
C THR A 523 -9.47 -17.99 2.96
N ALA A 524 -8.15 -18.05 3.12
CA ALA A 524 -7.23 -17.24 2.33
C ALA A 524 -7.17 -17.62 0.83
N ASP A 525 -7.72 -18.76 0.44
CA ASP A 525 -7.87 -19.20 -0.96
C ASP A 525 -9.18 -18.71 -1.61
N ASN A 526 -10.04 -18.00 -0.86
CA ASN A 526 -11.22 -17.35 -1.40
C ASN A 526 -10.82 -16.27 -2.42
N GLN A 527 -11.45 -16.27 -3.59
CA GLN A 527 -11.18 -15.31 -4.65
C GLN A 527 -12.09 -14.09 -4.52
N VAL A 528 -11.52 -12.91 -4.73
CA VAL A 528 -12.31 -11.69 -4.90
C VAL A 528 -13.00 -11.72 -6.27
N PHE A 529 -14.06 -10.94 -6.48
CA PHE A 529 -14.94 -11.06 -7.65
C PHE A 529 -14.21 -10.96 -9.01
N TRP A 530 -13.18 -10.14 -9.12
CA TRP A 530 -12.43 -9.95 -10.36
C TRP A 530 -11.30 -10.98 -10.55
N ASP A 531 -10.90 -11.70 -9.51
CA ASP A 531 -9.89 -12.75 -9.61
C ASP A 531 -10.53 -14.05 -10.08
N THR A 532 -10.63 -14.22 -11.39
CA THR A 532 -11.25 -15.39 -12.05
C THR A 532 -10.26 -16.46 -12.46
N ASN A 533 -8.98 -16.30 -12.11
CA ASN A 533 -7.94 -17.24 -12.49
C ASN A 533 -8.10 -18.60 -11.78
N PRO A 534 -7.74 -19.72 -12.42
CA PRO A 534 -7.95 -21.06 -11.86
C PRO A 534 -7.10 -21.30 -10.61
N ALA A 535 -7.48 -22.30 -9.81
CA ALA A 535 -6.66 -22.77 -8.70
C ALA A 535 -5.27 -23.20 -9.18
N GLY A 536 -4.21 -22.80 -8.46
CA GLY A 536 -2.82 -23.07 -8.85
C GLY A 536 -2.28 -22.20 -9.98
N PHE A 537 -2.99 -21.16 -10.38
CA PHE A 537 -2.50 -20.14 -11.33
C PHE A 537 -1.27 -19.40 -10.79
N ILE A 538 -1.27 -19.16 -9.50
CA ILE A 538 -0.18 -18.54 -8.74
C ILE A 538 0.24 -19.41 -7.57
N ASN A 539 1.53 -19.32 -7.15
CA ASN A 539 2.14 -20.19 -6.13
C ASN A 539 2.61 -19.40 -4.91
#